data_803e649af2042bec083f08affa5c8a01
#
_entry.id   803e649af2042bec083f08affa5c8a01
#
_cell.length_a   1.000
_cell.length_b   1.000
_cell.length_c   1.000
_cell.angle_alpha   90.00
_cell.angle_beta   90.00
_cell.angle_gamma   90.00
#
_symmetry.space_group_name_H-M   'P 1'
#
loop_
_entity.id
_entity.type
_entity.pdbx_description
1 polymer ?
#
loop_
_entity_poly.entity_id
_entity_poly.type
_entity_poly.pdbx_seq_one_letter_code
_entity_poly.pdbx_strand_id
1 'polypeptide(L)'
;MPQTDNAKGPEAFYLELKSSFGQTLARFGEEPESIGALCSIAFNAFETNVDVQQQITPQLACRGDCPACCCLRVTVTAPEALLLARFISVNAPAFAERNVDIVERITSMTAAVASLSEAERMAAGRSCAMLEAGLCLAYKIRPLACRGHASFDAEACAAAIAGLNVDVPVSAEHMVLRGLVQSAMLAAMQEAGLASGLYELNRAVALALATPDAPQLWARREDPLVKAKVADFEGLDPAAFAASAAR
;
A
#
# COMPACT_ATOMS: atom_id res chain seq x y z
N MET A 1 5.51 19.34 33.87
CA MET A 1 5.15 18.39 32.81
C MET A 1 4.56 19.20 31.68
N PRO A 2 5.16 19.26 30.49
CA PRO A 2 4.52 19.95 29.38
C PRO A 2 3.35 19.08 28.94
N GLN A 3 2.15 19.66 28.92
CA GLN A 3 0.98 19.12 28.26
C GLN A 3 1.35 18.99 26.79
N THR A 4 1.26 17.79 26.23
CA THR A 4 1.31 17.56 24.81
C THR A 4 0.02 18.11 24.21
N ASP A 5 0.08 19.38 23.82
CA ASP A 5 -0.85 20.03 22.92
C ASP A 5 -0.76 19.28 21.59
N ASN A 6 -1.71 18.37 21.30
CA ASN A 6 -1.88 18.02 19.89
C ASN A 6 -3.01 17.05 19.57
N ALA A 7 -4.18 17.60 19.35
CA ALA A 7 -5.03 17.06 18.31
C ALA A 7 -4.96 18.01 17.12
N LYS A 8 -3.86 18.01 16.38
CA LYS A 8 -3.85 18.61 15.04
C LYS A 8 -4.84 17.81 14.21
N GLY A 9 -5.84 18.52 13.63
CA GLY A 9 -6.87 17.85 12.83
C GLY A 9 -6.29 17.14 11.59
N PRO A 10 -7.09 16.31 10.91
CA PRO A 10 -6.66 15.54 9.73
C PRO A 10 -6.01 16.39 8.62
N GLU A 11 -6.48 17.61 8.43
CA GLU A 11 -5.92 18.55 7.45
C GLU A 11 -4.49 18.97 7.80
N ALA A 12 -4.22 19.33 9.06
CA ALA A 12 -2.88 19.70 9.49
C ALA A 12 -1.91 18.53 9.37
N PHE A 13 -2.35 17.32 9.74
CA PHE A 13 -1.58 16.09 9.57
C PHE A 13 -1.24 15.84 8.09
N TYR A 14 -2.21 15.97 7.19
CA TYR A 14 -2.00 15.85 5.75
C TYR A 14 -0.96 16.85 5.23
N LEU A 15 -1.09 18.13 5.60
CA LEU A 15 -0.19 19.19 5.14
C LEU A 15 1.25 18.98 5.64
N GLU A 16 1.42 18.57 6.89
CA GLU A 16 2.73 18.23 7.45
C GLU A 16 3.38 17.05 6.73
N LEU A 17 2.62 15.99 6.47
CA LEU A 17 3.13 14.84 5.71
C LEU A 17 3.49 15.21 4.29
N LYS A 18 2.63 15.94 3.59
CA LYS A 18 2.89 16.42 2.24
C LYS A 18 4.18 17.24 2.19
N SER A 19 4.37 18.16 3.15
CA SER A 19 5.60 18.93 3.29
C SER A 19 6.83 18.05 3.52
N SER A 20 6.71 17.04 4.40
CA SER A 20 7.81 16.10 4.69
C SER A 20 8.19 15.27 3.46
N PHE A 21 7.21 14.79 2.69
CA PHE A 21 7.45 14.09 1.43
C PHE A 21 8.12 15.01 0.39
N GLY A 22 7.63 16.25 0.24
CA GLY A 22 8.21 17.24 -0.67
C GLY A 22 9.67 17.59 -0.33
N GLN A 23 9.98 17.77 0.96
CA GLN A 23 11.35 18.01 1.42
C GLN A 23 12.26 16.81 1.14
N THR A 24 11.73 15.58 1.32
CA THR A 24 12.46 14.35 1.01
C THR A 24 12.77 14.27 -0.48
N LEU A 25 11.79 14.50 -1.34
CA LEU A 25 11.98 14.52 -2.79
C LEU A 25 12.99 15.60 -3.22
N ALA A 26 12.91 16.80 -2.66
CA ALA A 26 13.87 17.87 -2.94
C ALA A 26 15.29 17.50 -2.50
N ARG A 27 15.45 16.82 -1.36
CA ARG A 27 16.75 16.37 -0.84
C ARG A 27 17.42 15.30 -1.73
N PHE A 28 16.66 14.37 -2.23
CA PHE A 28 17.20 13.26 -3.04
C PHE A 28 17.30 13.59 -4.54
N GLY A 29 16.50 14.58 -5.03
CA GLY A 29 16.49 14.93 -6.44
C GLY A 29 16.07 13.73 -7.31
N GLU A 30 16.95 13.32 -8.25
CA GLU A 30 16.72 12.18 -9.15
C GLU A 30 17.30 10.86 -8.64
N GLU A 31 17.70 10.81 -7.36
CA GLU A 31 18.27 9.61 -6.75
C GLU A 31 17.16 8.61 -6.36
N PRO A 32 17.25 7.34 -6.76
CA PRO A 32 16.23 6.32 -6.48
C PRO A 32 16.11 5.96 -4.99
N GLU A 33 17.05 6.37 -4.14
CA GLU A 33 17.01 6.23 -2.69
C GLU A 33 15.80 6.95 -2.06
N SER A 34 15.26 7.94 -2.74
CA SER A 34 14.01 8.63 -2.37
C SER A 34 12.83 7.65 -2.18
N ILE A 35 12.79 6.55 -2.96
CA ILE A 35 11.76 5.50 -2.87
C ILE A 35 11.68 4.93 -1.46
N GLY A 36 12.81 4.49 -0.92
CA GLY A 36 12.89 3.93 0.42
C GLY A 36 12.54 4.95 1.51
N ALA A 37 13.00 6.20 1.33
CA ALA A 37 12.73 7.29 2.27
C ALA A 37 11.24 7.65 2.31
N LEU A 38 10.57 7.78 1.15
CA LEU A 38 9.13 8.03 1.07
C LEU A 38 8.32 6.92 1.75
N CYS A 39 8.61 5.66 1.43
CA CYS A 39 7.93 4.53 2.05
C CYS A 39 8.16 4.47 3.56
N SER A 40 9.37 4.77 4.04
CA SER A 40 9.68 4.81 5.47
C SER A 40 8.86 5.88 6.19
N ILE A 41 8.78 7.09 5.65
CA ILE A 41 7.95 8.17 6.21
C ILE A 41 6.48 7.72 6.24
N ALA A 42 5.96 7.19 5.13
CA ALA A 42 4.58 6.77 5.01
C ALA A 42 4.20 5.68 6.02
N PHE A 43 5.03 4.65 6.13
CA PHE A 43 4.76 3.52 7.02
C PHE A 43 4.88 3.92 8.49
N ASN A 44 5.91 4.70 8.85
CA ASN A 44 6.08 5.21 10.21
C ASN A 44 4.93 6.15 10.61
N ALA A 45 4.53 7.06 9.72
CA ALA A 45 3.41 7.95 9.99
C ALA A 45 2.10 7.17 10.20
N PHE A 46 1.86 6.12 9.40
CA PHE A 46 0.70 5.25 9.60
C PHE A 46 0.77 4.51 10.93
N GLU A 47 1.85 3.77 11.20
CA GLU A 47 1.97 2.91 12.39
C GLU A 47 1.93 3.70 13.69
N THR A 48 2.67 4.81 13.78
CA THR A 48 2.68 5.66 14.99
C THR A 48 1.27 6.19 15.32
N ASN A 49 0.49 6.59 14.31
CA ASN A 49 -0.86 7.10 14.56
C ASN A 49 -1.86 5.99 14.87
N VAL A 50 -1.71 4.81 14.26
CA VAL A 50 -2.53 3.64 14.60
C VAL A 50 -2.29 3.20 16.05
N ASP A 51 -1.04 3.16 16.52
CA ASP A 51 -0.69 2.77 17.90
C ASP A 51 -1.34 3.71 18.93
N VAL A 52 -1.40 5.00 18.64
CA VAL A 52 -2.11 5.98 19.49
C VAL A 52 -3.62 5.71 19.50
N GLN A 53 -4.21 5.41 18.36
CA GLN A 53 -5.65 5.15 18.26
C GLN A 53 -6.07 3.83 18.90
N GLN A 54 -5.26 2.78 18.81
CA GLN A 54 -5.52 1.47 19.41
C GLN A 54 -5.63 1.51 20.94
N GLN A 55 -5.11 2.54 21.59
CA GLN A 55 -5.30 2.75 23.04
C GLN A 55 -6.74 3.14 23.40
N ILE A 56 -7.55 3.54 22.43
CA ILE A 56 -8.89 4.13 22.62
C ILE A 56 -9.98 3.30 21.93
N THR A 57 -9.64 2.45 20.96
CA THR A 57 -10.59 1.70 20.12
C THR A 57 -10.66 0.21 20.52
N PRO A 58 -11.73 -0.51 20.13
CA PRO A 58 -11.77 -1.97 20.28
C PRO A 58 -10.56 -2.66 19.65
N GLN A 59 -10.17 -3.79 20.22
CA GLN A 59 -9.06 -4.58 19.69
C GLN A 59 -9.36 -5.10 18.29
N LEU A 60 -8.45 -4.89 17.35
CA LEU A 60 -8.56 -5.45 16.01
C LEU A 60 -8.47 -6.97 16.02
N ALA A 61 -9.25 -7.61 15.16
CA ALA A 61 -9.14 -9.05 14.91
C ALA A 61 -7.99 -9.38 13.94
N CYS A 62 -7.46 -8.39 13.22
CA CYS A 62 -6.36 -8.54 12.28
C CYS A 62 -5.05 -8.91 12.99
N ARG A 63 -4.39 -9.98 12.50
CA ARG A 63 -3.11 -10.49 12.99
C ARG A 63 -2.18 -10.76 11.82
N GLY A 64 -0.89 -10.93 12.12
CA GLY A 64 0.13 -11.20 11.09
C GLY A 64 -0.07 -12.52 10.32
N ASP A 65 -0.84 -13.43 10.90
CA ASP A 65 -1.22 -14.75 10.36
C ASP A 65 -2.66 -14.81 9.83
N CYS A 66 -3.34 -13.69 9.68
CA CYS A 66 -4.69 -13.62 9.10
C CYS A 66 -4.61 -13.39 7.58
N PRO A 67 -4.96 -14.39 6.73
CA PRO A 67 -4.87 -14.27 5.29
C PRO A 67 -6.16 -13.77 4.60
N ALA A 68 -7.24 -13.53 5.34
CA ALA A 68 -8.58 -13.32 4.77
C ALA A 68 -8.60 -12.27 3.64
N CYS A 69 -8.03 -11.08 3.85
CA CYS A 69 -8.01 -10.02 2.84
C CYS A 69 -6.92 -10.18 1.77
N CYS A 70 -6.05 -11.19 1.84
CA CYS A 70 -4.97 -11.40 0.88
C CYS A 70 -5.43 -11.86 -0.51
N CYS A 71 -6.72 -12.05 -0.75
CA CYS A 71 -7.30 -12.32 -2.07
C CYS A 71 -7.86 -11.06 -2.75
N LEU A 72 -7.95 -9.94 -2.06
CA LEU A 72 -8.49 -8.69 -2.60
C LEU A 72 -7.50 -8.02 -3.56
N ARG A 73 -8.04 -7.20 -4.46
CA ARG A 73 -7.21 -6.33 -5.29
C ARG A 73 -6.56 -5.25 -4.41
N VAL A 74 -5.26 -5.13 -4.51
CA VAL A 74 -4.48 -4.12 -3.79
C VAL A 74 -3.97 -3.07 -4.77
N THR A 75 -4.17 -1.80 -4.45
CA THR A 75 -3.57 -0.68 -5.18
C THR A 75 -2.42 -0.10 -4.37
N VAL A 76 -1.34 0.27 -5.07
CA VAL A 76 -0.11 0.79 -4.47
C VAL A 76 0.37 2.04 -5.21
N THR A 77 1.15 2.87 -4.56
CA THR A 77 1.91 3.93 -5.20
C THR A 77 3.15 3.36 -5.91
N ALA A 78 3.74 4.11 -6.84
CA ALA A 78 4.97 3.68 -7.51
C ALA A 78 6.11 3.38 -6.52
N PRO A 79 6.42 4.23 -5.51
CA PRO A 79 7.43 3.92 -4.50
C PRO A 79 7.18 2.59 -3.76
N GLU A 80 5.95 2.28 -3.39
CA GLU A 80 5.61 1.02 -2.72
C GLU A 80 5.86 -0.20 -3.62
N ALA A 81 5.48 -0.14 -4.90
CA ALA A 81 5.72 -1.22 -5.86
C ALA A 81 7.21 -1.43 -6.09
N LEU A 82 7.98 -0.35 -6.28
CA LEU A 82 9.43 -0.39 -6.50
C LEU A 82 10.18 -0.90 -5.27
N LEU A 83 9.76 -0.51 -4.07
CA LEU A 83 10.32 -1.03 -2.81
C LEU A 83 10.08 -2.54 -2.68
N LEU A 84 8.87 -3.01 -2.98
CA LEU A 84 8.53 -4.44 -2.98
C LEU A 84 9.35 -5.22 -4.01
N ALA A 85 9.48 -4.72 -5.23
CA ALA A 85 10.30 -5.35 -6.26
C ALA A 85 11.76 -5.48 -5.82
N ARG A 86 12.34 -4.42 -5.24
CA ARG A 86 13.69 -4.46 -4.67
C ARG A 86 13.80 -5.50 -3.55
N PHE A 87 12.84 -5.54 -2.63
CA PHE A 87 12.82 -6.54 -1.56
C PHE A 87 12.81 -7.96 -2.11
N ILE A 88 11.98 -8.23 -3.12
CA ILE A 88 11.90 -9.53 -3.79
C ILE A 88 13.22 -9.89 -4.44
N SER A 89 13.82 -8.99 -5.22
CA SER A 89 15.09 -9.22 -5.90
C SER A 89 16.21 -9.54 -4.91
N VAL A 90 16.30 -8.81 -3.80
CA VAL A 90 17.32 -9.03 -2.76
C VAL A 90 17.14 -10.36 -2.03
N ASN A 91 15.88 -10.77 -1.80
CA ASN A 91 15.56 -11.96 -1.01
C ASN A 91 15.25 -13.20 -1.88
N ALA A 92 15.28 -13.09 -3.22
CA ALA A 92 14.99 -14.20 -4.13
C ALA A 92 15.84 -15.47 -3.84
N PRO A 93 17.16 -15.37 -3.56
CA PRO A 93 17.95 -16.56 -3.20
C PRO A 93 17.43 -17.27 -1.94
N ALA A 94 17.11 -16.50 -0.88
CA ALA A 94 16.58 -17.06 0.37
C ALA A 94 15.18 -17.65 0.20
N PHE A 95 14.36 -17.11 -0.71
CA PHE A 95 13.09 -17.72 -1.07
C PHE A 95 13.26 -19.01 -1.85
N ALA A 96 14.21 -19.06 -2.78
CA ALA A 96 14.52 -20.27 -3.56
C ALA A 96 15.00 -21.43 -2.66
N GLU A 97 15.81 -21.18 -1.64
CA GLU A 97 16.22 -22.17 -0.64
C GLU A 97 15.02 -22.81 0.10
N ARG A 98 13.90 -22.09 0.17
CA ARG A 98 12.63 -22.54 0.75
C ARG A 98 11.67 -23.12 -0.31
N ASN A 99 12.11 -23.35 -1.53
CA ASN A 99 11.30 -23.76 -2.69
C ASN A 99 10.18 -22.77 -3.04
N VAL A 100 10.40 -21.45 -2.81
CA VAL A 100 9.48 -20.38 -3.16
C VAL A 100 10.04 -19.61 -4.35
N ASP A 101 9.51 -19.86 -5.55
CA ASP A 101 9.74 -18.99 -6.70
C ASP A 101 8.75 -17.83 -6.67
N ILE A 102 9.15 -16.76 -5.99
CA ILE A 102 8.27 -15.58 -5.79
C ILE A 102 8.04 -14.81 -7.09
N VAL A 103 9.00 -14.82 -8.01
CA VAL A 103 8.86 -14.12 -9.30
C VAL A 103 7.83 -14.82 -10.17
N GLU A 104 7.91 -16.17 -10.25
CA GLU A 104 6.92 -16.97 -10.97
C GLU A 104 5.53 -16.81 -10.34
N ARG A 105 5.41 -16.81 -9.02
CA ARG A 105 4.12 -16.59 -8.33
C ARG A 105 3.50 -15.24 -8.70
N ILE A 106 4.28 -14.16 -8.75
CA ILE A 106 3.80 -12.83 -9.12
C ILE A 106 3.39 -12.80 -10.59
N THR A 107 4.17 -13.40 -11.47
CA THR A 107 3.88 -13.46 -12.91
C THR A 107 2.61 -14.25 -13.18
N SER A 108 2.50 -15.44 -12.60
CA SER A 108 1.31 -16.29 -12.70
C SER A 108 0.07 -15.64 -12.10
N MET A 109 0.20 -14.96 -10.94
CA MET A 109 -0.90 -14.21 -10.35
C MET A 109 -1.35 -13.05 -11.24
N THR A 110 -0.40 -12.27 -11.78
CA THR A 110 -0.70 -11.17 -12.70
C THR A 110 -1.51 -11.65 -13.90
N ALA A 111 -1.08 -12.73 -14.52
CA ALA A 111 -1.79 -13.32 -15.67
C ALA A 111 -3.19 -13.83 -15.27
N ALA A 112 -3.29 -14.51 -14.14
CA ALA A 112 -4.54 -15.13 -13.68
C ALA A 112 -5.64 -14.12 -13.31
N VAL A 113 -5.28 -12.88 -12.92
CA VAL A 113 -6.24 -11.86 -12.46
C VAL A 113 -6.39 -10.67 -13.41
N ALA A 114 -5.65 -10.65 -14.51
CA ALA A 114 -5.54 -9.49 -15.42
C ALA A 114 -6.88 -9.01 -15.99
N SER A 115 -7.82 -9.93 -16.25
CA SER A 115 -9.14 -9.63 -16.84
C SER A 115 -10.30 -9.73 -15.86
N LEU A 116 -10.01 -10.06 -14.58
CA LEU A 116 -11.07 -10.27 -13.59
C LEU A 116 -11.55 -8.95 -13.00
N SER A 117 -12.87 -8.81 -12.91
CA SER A 117 -13.51 -7.81 -12.05
C SER A 117 -13.22 -8.10 -10.57
N GLU A 118 -13.54 -7.15 -9.69
CA GLU A 118 -13.35 -7.34 -8.25
C GLU A 118 -14.15 -8.54 -7.71
N ALA A 119 -15.41 -8.67 -8.13
CA ALA A 119 -16.26 -9.79 -7.74
C ALA A 119 -15.71 -11.14 -8.21
N GLU A 120 -15.19 -11.21 -9.45
CA GLU A 120 -14.56 -12.41 -9.98
C GLU A 120 -13.25 -12.76 -9.26
N ARG A 121 -12.45 -11.75 -8.87
CA ARG A 121 -11.24 -11.98 -8.05
C ARG A 121 -11.58 -12.57 -6.69
N MET A 122 -12.57 -12.01 -6.00
CA MET A 122 -13.06 -12.54 -4.73
C MET A 122 -13.56 -13.97 -4.90
N ALA A 123 -14.41 -14.24 -5.90
CA ALA A 123 -14.94 -15.57 -6.18
C ALA A 123 -13.85 -16.58 -6.54
N ALA A 124 -12.79 -16.15 -7.23
CA ALA A 124 -11.66 -17.01 -7.55
C ALA A 124 -10.80 -17.40 -6.34
N GLY A 125 -10.92 -16.68 -5.21
CA GLY A 125 -10.24 -16.99 -3.96
C GLY A 125 -8.72 -17.10 -4.05
N ARG A 126 -8.09 -16.42 -5.05
CA ARG A 126 -6.66 -16.53 -5.28
C ARG A 126 -5.89 -15.69 -4.27
N SER A 127 -5.07 -16.34 -3.47
CA SER A 127 -4.24 -15.68 -2.47
C SER A 127 -3.13 -14.85 -3.10
N CYS A 128 -2.77 -13.75 -2.44
CA CYS A 128 -1.65 -12.88 -2.81
C CYS A 128 -0.36 -13.70 -3.03
N ALA A 129 0.43 -13.35 -4.04
CA ALA A 129 1.70 -14.02 -4.35
C ALA A 129 2.70 -14.00 -3.18
N MET A 130 2.59 -12.99 -2.29
CA MET A 130 3.41 -12.86 -1.07
C MET A 130 2.99 -13.78 0.08
N LEU A 131 1.88 -14.50 -0.03
CA LEU A 131 1.38 -15.34 1.06
C LEU A 131 2.08 -16.71 1.02
N GLU A 132 2.71 -17.09 2.12
CA GLU A 132 3.34 -18.40 2.31
C GLU A 132 2.92 -18.98 3.65
N ALA A 133 2.30 -20.14 3.66
CA ALA A 133 1.83 -20.81 4.87
C ALA A 133 1.02 -19.91 5.82
N GLY A 134 0.16 -19.04 5.28
CA GLY A 134 -0.67 -18.09 6.02
C GLY A 134 0.06 -16.80 6.44
N LEU A 135 1.35 -16.66 6.16
CA LEU A 135 2.15 -15.50 6.52
C LEU A 135 2.55 -14.68 5.30
N CYS A 136 2.53 -13.36 5.42
CA CYS A 136 3.00 -12.48 4.36
C CYS A 136 4.53 -12.38 4.37
N LEU A 137 5.20 -12.82 3.30
CA LEU A 137 6.65 -12.73 3.14
C LEU A 137 7.17 -11.27 3.20
N ALA A 138 6.34 -10.31 2.81
CA ALA A 138 6.65 -8.89 2.82
C ALA A 138 5.98 -8.12 3.97
N TYR A 139 5.60 -8.78 5.08
CA TYR A 139 4.77 -8.19 6.13
C TYR A 139 5.30 -6.85 6.66
N LYS A 140 6.61 -6.71 6.87
CA LYS A 140 7.23 -5.48 7.38
C LYS A 140 7.14 -4.30 6.41
N ILE A 141 7.11 -4.59 5.12
CA ILE A 141 7.04 -3.58 4.05
C ILE A 141 5.74 -3.66 3.25
N ARG A 142 4.70 -4.29 3.83
CA ARG A 142 3.38 -4.35 3.20
C ARG A 142 2.85 -2.95 2.90
N PRO A 143 2.21 -2.76 1.74
CA PRO A 143 1.70 -1.46 1.31
C PRO A 143 0.71 -0.82 2.29
N LEU A 144 0.54 0.49 2.20
CA LEU A 144 -0.46 1.25 2.96
C LEU A 144 -1.87 0.67 2.81
N ALA A 145 -2.23 0.20 1.60
CA ALA A 145 -3.52 -0.44 1.37
C ALA A 145 -3.71 -1.69 2.24
N CYS A 146 -2.67 -2.51 2.40
CA CYS A 146 -2.70 -3.69 3.27
C CYS A 146 -2.69 -3.31 4.76
N ARG A 147 -1.99 -2.21 5.13
CA ARG A 147 -1.94 -1.71 6.51
C ARG A 147 -3.27 -1.13 6.96
N GLY A 148 -3.92 -0.37 6.07
CA GLY A 148 -5.17 0.31 6.36
C GLY A 148 -6.43 -0.55 6.23
N HIS A 149 -6.33 -1.77 5.70
CA HIS A 149 -7.45 -2.70 5.63
C HIS A 149 -7.49 -3.53 6.93
N ALA A 150 -8.22 -3.05 7.91
CA ALA A 150 -8.31 -3.65 9.23
C ALA A 150 -9.77 -3.85 9.64
N SER A 151 -10.06 -4.96 10.31
CA SER A 151 -11.40 -5.32 10.79
C SER A 151 -11.37 -5.73 12.26
N PHE A 152 -12.51 -5.59 12.91
CA PHE A 152 -12.76 -6.02 14.29
C PHE A 152 -13.27 -7.48 14.38
N ASP A 153 -13.56 -8.12 13.21
CA ASP A 153 -14.13 -9.47 13.15
C ASP A 153 -13.50 -10.30 12.01
N ALA A 154 -12.68 -11.29 12.38
CA ALA A 154 -12.01 -12.15 11.42
C ALA A 154 -12.98 -13.21 10.81
N GLU A 155 -14.03 -13.60 11.54
CA GLU A 155 -15.02 -14.57 11.04
C GLU A 155 -15.92 -13.91 9.99
N ALA A 156 -16.34 -12.66 10.22
CA ALA A 156 -17.07 -11.88 9.22
C ALA A 156 -16.21 -11.65 7.95
N CYS A 157 -14.92 -11.37 8.09
CA CYS A 157 -14.00 -11.30 6.94
C CYS A 157 -13.97 -12.61 6.15
N ALA A 158 -13.78 -13.73 6.84
CA ALA A 158 -13.74 -15.06 6.20
C ALA A 158 -15.06 -15.41 5.50
N ALA A 159 -16.19 -15.10 6.13
CA ALA A 159 -17.52 -15.31 5.58
C ALA A 159 -17.76 -14.48 4.30
N ALA A 160 -17.37 -13.20 4.32
CA ALA A 160 -17.48 -12.33 3.16
C ALA A 160 -16.62 -12.82 1.99
N ILE A 161 -15.39 -13.26 2.25
CA ILE A 161 -14.51 -13.85 1.23
C ILE A 161 -15.07 -15.18 0.68
N ALA A 162 -15.79 -15.96 1.51
CA ALA A 162 -16.51 -17.14 1.06
C ALA A 162 -17.78 -16.82 0.24
N GLY A 163 -18.08 -15.55 -0.02
CA GLY A 163 -19.21 -15.09 -0.81
C GLY A 163 -20.52 -14.99 -0.04
N LEU A 164 -20.48 -15.06 1.29
CA LEU A 164 -21.65 -14.83 2.12
C LEU A 164 -21.94 -13.31 2.22
N ASN A 165 -23.23 -12.97 2.20
CA ASN A 165 -23.65 -11.58 2.37
C ASN A 165 -23.65 -11.22 3.86
N VAL A 166 -22.48 -10.83 4.36
CA VAL A 166 -22.27 -10.42 5.76
C VAL A 166 -21.66 -9.03 5.79
N ASP A 167 -21.99 -8.27 6.80
CA ASP A 167 -21.36 -6.97 7.04
C ASP A 167 -20.04 -7.16 7.79
N VAL A 168 -18.95 -6.63 7.23
CA VAL A 168 -17.62 -6.73 7.83
C VAL A 168 -17.32 -5.44 8.60
N PRO A 169 -17.17 -5.51 9.93
CA PRO A 169 -16.90 -4.32 10.75
C PRO A 169 -15.45 -3.87 10.55
N VAL A 170 -15.22 -3.01 9.55
CA VAL A 170 -13.90 -2.45 9.24
C VAL A 170 -13.60 -1.23 10.10
N SER A 171 -12.32 -1.00 10.42
CA SER A 171 -11.87 0.20 11.11
C SER A 171 -11.87 1.40 10.15
N ALA A 172 -12.80 2.32 10.36
CA ALA A 172 -12.87 3.57 9.62
C ALA A 172 -11.61 4.42 9.84
N GLU A 173 -11.06 4.42 11.03
CA GLU A 173 -9.87 5.17 11.42
C GLU A 173 -8.64 4.72 10.61
N HIS A 174 -8.45 3.40 10.45
CA HIS A 174 -7.37 2.84 9.62
C HIS A 174 -7.54 3.24 8.15
N MET A 175 -8.77 3.23 7.65
CA MET A 175 -9.06 3.61 6.27
C MET A 175 -8.80 5.09 6.02
N VAL A 176 -9.26 5.97 6.92
CA VAL A 176 -9.04 7.42 6.84
C VAL A 176 -7.55 7.73 6.93
N LEU A 177 -6.86 7.18 7.93
CA LEU A 177 -5.42 7.41 8.13
C LEU A 177 -4.60 6.95 6.90
N ARG A 178 -4.90 5.76 6.38
CA ARG A 178 -4.30 5.28 5.13
C ARG A 178 -4.51 6.27 3.99
N GLY A 179 -5.76 6.73 3.83
CA GLY A 179 -6.11 7.68 2.78
C GLY A 179 -5.34 8.99 2.90
N LEU A 180 -5.23 9.56 4.11
CA LEU A 180 -4.47 10.80 4.36
C LEU A 180 -2.99 10.63 4.03
N VAL A 181 -2.34 9.57 4.52
CA VAL A 181 -0.91 9.31 4.26
C VAL A 181 -0.66 9.10 2.77
N GLN A 182 -1.47 8.28 2.11
CA GLN A 182 -1.35 7.99 0.68
C GLN A 182 -1.58 9.23 -0.17
N SER A 183 -2.62 10.01 0.13
CA SER A 183 -2.93 11.26 -0.59
C SER A 183 -1.84 12.31 -0.42
N ALA A 184 -1.26 12.45 0.78
CA ALA A 184 -0.16 13.37 1.02
C ALA A 184 1.08 13.00 0.19
N MET A 185 1.42 11.71 0.11
CA MET A 185 2.53 11.22 -0.72
C MET A 185 2.26 11.45 -2.21
N LEU A 186 1.05 11.12 -2.70
CA LEU A 186 0.68 11.33 -4.09
C LEU A 186 0.73 12.81 -4.48
N ALA A 187 0.23 13.71 -3.61
CA ALA A 187 0.27 15.15 -3.86
C ALA A 187 1.71 15.69 -3.93
N ALA A 188 2.59 15.26 -3.03
CA ALA A 188 3.99 15.67 -3.06
C ALA A 188 4.71 15.16 -4.33
N MET A 189 4.43 13.92 -4.74
CA MET A 189 4.97 13.35 -5.98
C MET A 189 4.46 14.11 -7.21
N GLN A 190 3.17 14.45 -7.25
CA GLN A 190 2.57 15.24 -8.33
C GLN A 190 3.22 16.62 -8.44
N GLU A 191 3.42 17.32 -7.33
CA GLU A 191 4.09 18.62 -7.29
C GLU A 191 5.55 18.54 -7.75
N ALA A 192 6.23 17.41 -7.49
CA ALA A 192 7.58 17.16 -7.98
C ALA A 192 7.65 16.70 -9.45
N GLY A 193 6.49 16.52 -10.12
CA GLY A 193 6.40 16.04 -11.49
C GLY A 193 6.69 14.55 -11.67
N LEU A 194 6.63 13.77 -10.57
CA LEU A 194 6.83 12.33 -10.58
C LEU A 194 5.52 11.61 -10.92
N ALA A 195 5.62 10.36 -11.40
CA ALA A 195 4.47 9.49 -11.58
C ALA A 195 3.74 9.25 -10.26
N SER A 196 2.54 9.84 -10.12
CA SER A 196 1.75 9.93 -8.88
C SER A 196 0.43 9.14 -8.94
N GLY A 197 0.33 8.14 -9.81
CA GLY A 197 -0.84 7.28 -9.91
C GLY A 197 -0.90 6.18 -8.85
N LEU A 198 -2.03 5.47 -8.85
CA LEU A 198 -2.19 4.19 -8.16
C LEU A 198 -2.11 3.04 -9.16
N TYR A 199 -1.48 1.95 -8.77
CA TYR A 199 -1.16 0.81 -9.61
C TYR A 199 -1.66 -0.49 -9.00
N GLU A 200 -2.11 -1.45 -9.83
CA GLU A 200 -2.42 -2.80 -9.34
C GLU A 200 -1.14 -3.49 -8.89
N LEU A 201 -1.13 -3.97 -7.66
CA LEU A 201 0.06 -4.46 -6.94
C LEU A 201 0.86 -5.51 -7.73
N ASN A 202 0.22 -6.61 -8.13
CA ASN A 202 0.95 -7.72 -8.75
C ASN A 202 1.54 -7.29 -10.09
N ARG A 203 0.76 -6.57 -10.90
CA ARG A 203 1.19 -6.08 -12.20
C ARG A 203 2.30 -5.04 -12.09
N ALA A 204 2.21 -4.13 -11.11
CA ALA A 204 3.23 -3.12 -10.86
C ALA A 204 4.56 -3.75 -10.42
N VAL A 205 4.50 -4.71 -9.50
CA VAL A 205 5.68 -5.44 -9.04
C VAL A 205 6.28 -6.30 -10.16
N ALA A 206 5.45 -6.98 -10.97
CA ALA A 206 5.93 -7.73 -12.13
C ALA A 206 6.66 -6.83 -13.15
N LEU A 207 6.11 -5.64 -13.46
CA LEU A 207 6.77 -4.67 -14.33
C LEU A 207 8.09 -4.17 -13.76
N ALA A 208 8.12 -3.86 -12.46
CA ALA A 208 9.32 -3.40 -11.78
C ALA A 208 10.41 -4.47 -11.75
N LEU A 209 10.06 -5.74 -11.56
CA LEU A 209 11.01 -6.87 -11.62
C LEU A 209 11.54 -7.11 -13.04
N ALA A 210 10.70 -6.89 -14.05
CA ALA A 210 11.09 -7.02 -15.46
C ALA A 210 11.92 -5.83 -16.00
N THR A 211 12.00 -4.72 -15.25
CA THR A 211 12.66 -3.48 -15.65
C THR A 211 13.71 -3.11 -14.58
N PRO A 212 14.96 -3.58 -14.69
CA PRO A 212 15.97 -3.39 -13.64
C PRO A 212 16.27 -1.93 -13.28
N ASP A 213 16.11 -1.02 -14.22
CA ASP A 213 16.29 0.43 -14.05
C ASP A 213 14.98 1.18 -13.72
N ALA A 214 13.88 0.48 -13.43
CA ALA A 214 12.61 1.11 -13.08
C ALA A 214 12.71 2.13 -11.93
N PRO A 215 13.52 1.93 -10.86
CA PRO A 215 13.72 2.95 -9.83
C PRO A 215 14.33 4.24 -10.37
N GLN A 216 15.32 4.14 -11.26
CA GLN A 216 15.99 5.29 -11.89
C GLN A 216 15.07 6.02 -12.88
N LEU A 217 14.33 5.27 -13.69
CA LEU A 217 13.32 5.84 -14.60
C LEU A 217 12.28 6.64 -13.83
N TRP A 218 11.74 6.07 -12.76
CA TRP A 218 10.76 6.78 -11.92
C TRP A 218 11.37 8.06 -11.30
N ALA A 219 12.57 8.01 -10.77
CA ALA A 219 13.24 9.16 -10.19
C ALA A 219 13.49 10.28 -11.22
N ARG A 220 13.64 9.93 -12.51
CA ARG A 220 13.75 10.87 -13.65
C ARG A 220 12.41 11.30 -14.23
N ARG A 221 11.30 11.11 -13.51
CA ARG A 221 9.94 11.52 -13.90
C ARG A 221 9.31 10.70 -15.02
N GLU A 222 9.82 9.52 -15.28
CA GLU A 222 9.19 8.56 -16.19
C GLU A 222 8.21 7.67 -15.40
N ASP A 223 7.26 7.02 -16.07
CA ASP A 223 6.36 6.06 -15.45
C ASP A 223 6.62 4.63 -15.96
N PRO A 224 7.58 3.90 -15.37
CA PRO A 224 7.87 2.53 -15.77
C PRO A 224 6.73 1.56 -15.45
N LEU A 225 5.77 1.98 -14.62
CA LEU A 225 4.65 1.18 -14.16
C LEU A 225 3.32 1.52 -14.84
N VAL A 226 3.32 2.40 -15.83
CA VAL A 226 2.11 2.94 -16.48
C VAL A 226 1.11 1.87 -16.91
N LYS A 227 1.58 0.70 -17.37
CA LYS A 227 0.70 -0.42 -17.77
C LYS A 227 -0.04 -1.08 -16.61
N ALA A 228 0.36 -0.83 -15.38
CA ALA A 228 -0.30 -1.30 -14.16
C ALA A 228 -1.22 -0.25 -13.53
N LYS A 229 -1.29 0.97 -14.11
CA LYS A 229 -2.09 2.06 -13.57
C LYS A 229 -3.56 1.72 -13.54
N VAL A 230 -4.26 2.12 -12.48
CA VAL A 230 -5.68 1.85 -12.26
C VAL A 230 -6.46 3.10 -12.63
N ALA A 231 -7.27 3.00 -13.69
CA ALA A 231 -8.01 4.13 -14.25
C ALA A 231 -9.05 4.72 -13.29
N ASP A 232 -9.63 3.90 -12.41
CA ASP A 232 -10.65 4.33 -11.44
C ASP A 232 -10.17 5.43 -10.48
N PHE A 233 -8.85 5.62 -10.40
CA PHE A 233 -8.22 6.65 -9.56
C PHE A 233 -7.61 7.80 -10.38
N GLU A 234 -7.81 7.82 -11.70
CA GLU A 234 -7.40 8.95 -12.53
C GLU A 234 -8.30 10.16 -12.24
N GLY A 235 -7.66 11.30 -11.95
CA GLY A 235 -8.38 12.54 -11.66
C GLY A 235 -8.87 12.70 -10.22
N LEU A 236 -8.58 11.75 -9.31
CA LEU A 236 -8.80 11.99 -7.88
C LEU A 236 -7.86 13.10 -7.39
N ASP A 237 -8.46 14.12 -6.77
CA ASP A 237 -7.70 15.19 -6.11
C ASP A 237 -7.33 14.76 -4.68
N PRO A 238 -6.03 14.53 -4.39
CA PRO A 238 -5.59 14.16 -3.05
C PRO A 238 -5.94 15.20 -1.97
N ALA A 239 -5.95 16.50 -2.33
CA ALA A 239 -6.31 17.56 -1.40
C ALA A 239 -7.82 17.57 -1.09
N ALA A 240 -8.66 17.28 -2.08
CA ALA A 240 -10.11 17.13 -1.87
C ALA A 240 -10.43 15.96 -0.92
N PHE A 241 -9.71 14.84 -1.00
CA PHE A 241 -9.84 13.74 -0.05
C PHE A 241 -9.49 14.19 1.38
N ALA A 242 -8.37 14.90 1.58
CA ALA A 242 -7.96 15.38 2.89
C ALA A 242 -8.99 16.34 3.49
N ALA A 243 -9.54 17.26 2.69
CA ALA A 243 -10.58 18.18 3.11
C ALA A 243 -11.90 17.46 3.48
N SER A 244 -12.22 16.36 2.79
CA SER A 244 -13.40 15.51 3.13
C SER A 244 -13.19 14.76 4.43
N ALA A 245 -12.00 14.24 4.69
CA ALA A 245 -11.67 13.49 5.91
C ALA A 245 -11.59 14.39 7.18
N ALA A 246 -11.51 15.72 7.00
CA ALA A 246 -11.49 16.69 8.09
C ALA A 246 -12.89 17.10 8.60
N ARG A 247 -13.95 16.67 7.94
CA ARG A 247 -15.37 16.91 8.32
C ARG A 247 -15.97 15.77 9.10
#